data_8ce0fa7e42a742f9375b3acc126f93df
#
_entry.id   8ce0fa7e42a742f9375b3acc126f93df
#
_cell.length_a   1.000
_cell.length_b   1.000
_cell.length_c   1.000
_cell.angle_alpha   90.00
_cell.angle_beta   90.00
_cell.angle_gamma   90.00
#
_symmetry.space_group_name_H-M   'P 1'
#
loop_
_entity.id
_entity.type
_entity.pdbx_description
1 polymer ?
#
loop_
_entity_poly.entity_id
_entity_poly.type
_entity_poly.pdbx_seq_one_letter_code
_entity_poly.pdbx_strand_id
1 'polypeptide(L)'
;MHENEKAQLVRIEDIAADDRTAQLGSALAEVWERSVRATHDFLCEEDIVAMRPYVKDAVEHIESLAVAYTAHDVPLGFAGAAEGKLEMLFVDDTARGHGVGHALLAHAVEQFDVHRLDVNEQNPQARAFYEHEGWRAVYRSSIDDSDRPFPLIRMQRAQGVRAEVSSGAWYEAAVPRIEADLMRGRRLMRAYDDAYYAGEGCTELLRRALGAFGFASTLTAGARVDYGYNVFIGDRCFFNYDCVFLDGAHITFGDDVWVGPRCSFVTPIHPLHGDDRPVRVDENGRTTHLAERTAPIHVGSRAWLATNVTVVGGVTIGEGAVIGAGSVVTRDIPANTFACGVPCRPIRAITEADRLDPSIYPEVRP
;
A
#
# COMPACT_ATOMS: atom_id res chain seq x y z
N MET A 1 38.36 -32.45 0.72
CA MET A 1 38.14 -31.71 1.97
C MET A 1 37.94 -30.22 1.64
N HIS A 2 36.81 -29.81 1.10
CA HIS A 2 36.46 -28.39 0.84
C HIS A 2 34.99 -28.19 0.51
N GLU A 3 34.07 -29.03 1.05
CA GLU A 3 32.62 -28.89 0.79
C GLU A 3 31.78 -28.63 2.05
N ASN A 4 32.39 -28.42 3.22
CA ASN A 4 31.63 -28.35 4.49
C ASN A 4 31.74 -27.03 5.26
N GLU A 5 32.17 -25.93 4.60
CA GLU A 5 32.23 -24.59 5.23
C GLU A 5 31.02 -23.66 4.89
N LYS A 6 30.02 -24.15 4.20
CA LYS A 6 28.94 -23.33 3.60
C LYS A 6 27.65 -23.16 4.43
N ALA A 7 27.62 -23.61 5.66
CA ALA A 7 26.53 -23.25 6.58
C ALA A 7 27.10 -22.37 7.70
N GLN A 8 27.54 -21.16 7.36
CA GLN A 8 27.85 -20.17 8.37
C GLN A 8 26.52 -19.81 9.03
N LEU A 9 26.31 -20.19 10.29
CA LEU A 9 25.13 -19.83 11.09
C LEU A 9 25.02 -18.30 11.10
N VAL A 10 24.08 -17.79 10.32
CA VAL A 10 23.72 -16.37 10.32
C VAL A 10 22.93 -16.13 11.59
N ARG A 11 23.43 -15.32 12.50
CA ARG A 11 22.70 -14.87 13.68
C ARG A 11 21.93 -13.62 13.33
N ILE A 12 20.62 -13.60 13.58
CA ILE A 12 19.78 -12.40 13.42
C ILE A 12 19.43 -11.88 14.81
N GLU A 13 19.60 -10.59 14.99
CA GLU A 13 19.28 -9.89 16.24
C GLU A 13 18.37 -8.69 15.98
N ASP A 14 17.36 -8.54 16.82
CA ASP A 14 16.56 -7.33 16.91
C ASP A 14 17.34 -6.26 17.66
N ILE A 15 17.44 -5.08 17.10
CA ILE A 15 18.20 -3.96 17.68
C ILE A 15 17.20 -2.96 18.29
N ALA A 16 17.17 -2.89 19.60
CA ALA A 16 16.36 -1.91 20.30
C ALA A 16 16.80 -0.47 19.97
N ALA A 17 15.88 0.49 20.03
CA ALA A 17 16.18 1.88 19.68
C ALA A 17 17.38 2.46 20.46
N ASP A 18 17.48 2.14 21.77
CA ASP A 18 18.55 2.61 22.64
C ASP A 18 19.93 1.98 22.31
N ASP A 19 19.95 0.86 21.59
CA ASP A 19 21.18 0.13 21.21
C ASP A 19 21.68 0.54 19.80
N ARG A 20 20.98 1.43 19.12
CA ARG A 20 21.31 1.91 17.76
C ARG A 20 22.40 2.99 17.81
N THR A 21 23.61 2.57 18.02
CA THR A 21 24.76 3.48 18.10
C THR A 21 25.12 4.09 16.75
N ALA A 22 25.76 5.27 16.75
CA ALA A 22 26.28 5.90 15.53
C ALA A 22 27.30 4.98 14.79
N GLN A 23 28.01 4.11 15.52
CA GLN A 23 28.92 3.12 14.94
C GLN A 23 28.15 2.06 14.17
N LEU A 24 27.07 1.52 14.74
CA LEU A 24 26.17 0.58 14.05
C LEU A 24 25.56 1.21 12.81
N GLY A 25 25.00 2.42 12.92
CA GLY A 25 24.44 3.16 11.78
C GLY A 25 25.46 3.36 10.65
N SER A 26 26.73 3.60 10.98
CA SER A 26 27.79 3.72 9.99
C SER A 26 28.10 2.38 9.31
N ALA A 27 28.18 1.28 10.07
CA ALA A 27 28.43 -0.05 9.54
C ALA A 27 27.26 -0.53 8.62
N LEU A 28 26.00 -0.27 9.01
CA LEU A 28 24.85 -0.61 8.19
C LEU A 28 24.75 0.25 6.91
N ALA A 29 25.15 1.52 6.97
CA ALA A 29 25.25 2.36 5.78
C ALA A 29 26.32 1.86 4.79
N GLU A 30 27.40 1.22 5.28
CA GLU A 30 28.38 0.56 4.41
C GLU A 30 27.83 -0.71 3.76
N VAL A 31 27.05 -1.52 4.51
CA VAL A 31 26.34 -2.68 3.96
C VAL A 31 25.36 -2.23 2.89
N TRP A 32 24.56 -1.19 3.16
CA TRP A 32 23.64 -0.58 2.21
C TRP A 32 24.36 -0.15 0.93
N GLU A 33 25.45 0.58 1.05
CA GLU A 33 26.21 1.09 -0.10
C GLU A 33 26.75 -0.03 -0.98
N ARG A 34 27.34 -1.09 -0.40
CA ARG A 34 27.79 -2.26 -1.17
C ARG A 34 26.63 -2.98 -1.84
N SER A 35 25.50 -3.14 -1.14
CA SER A 35 24.31 -3.76 -1.68
C SER A 35 23.75 -2.97 -2.87
N VAL A 36 23.62 -1.64 -2.73
CA VAL A 36 23.06 -0.75 -3.77
C VAL A 36 23.95 -0.72 -5.00
N ARG A 37 25.27 -0.58 -4.82
CA ARG A 37 26.24 -0.63 -5.93
C ARG A 37 26.20 -1.93 -6.73
N ALA A 38 25.83 -3.03 -6.09
CA ALA A 38 25.72 -4.34 -6.75
C ALA A 38 24.37 -4.59 -7.44
N THR A 39 23.34 -3.75 -7.21
CA THR A 39 21.96 -4.07 -7.62
C THR A 39 21.17 -2.92 -8.22
N HIS A 40 21.61 -1.68 -8.07
CA HIS A 40 20.87 -0.49 -8.49
C HIS A 40 21.60 0.26 -9.61
N ASP A 41 21.76 -0.41 -10.76
CA ASP A 41 22.47 0.12 -11.95
C ASP A 41 21.86 1.43 -12.48
N PHE A 42 20.66 1.78 -12.03
CA PHE A 42 19.95 3.00 -12.40
C PHE A 42 20.30 4.21 -11.53
N LEU A 43 21.02 4.04 -10.41
CA LEU A 43 21.49 5.13 -9.56
C LEU A 43 22.89 5.59 -9.99
N CYS A 44 23.08 6.89 -10.10
CA CYS A 44 24.41 7.46 -10.32
C CYS A 44 25.19 7.61 -9.00
N GLU A 45 26.49 7.92 -9.09
CA GLU A 45 27.33 8.09 -7.90
C GLU A 45 26.85 9.22 -7.00
N GLU A 46 26.37 10.30 -7.60
CA GLU A 46 25.80 11.44 -6.89
C GLU A 46 24.56 11.07 -6.06
N ASP A 47 23.71 10.20 -6.60
CA ASP A 47 22.52 9.69 -5.90
C ASP A 47 22.92 8.86 -4.67
N ILE A 48 23.88 7.94 -4.84
CA ILE A 48 24.36 7.06 -3.75
C ILE A 48 24.96 7.88 -2.61
N VAL A 49 25.82 8.85 -2.96
CA VAL A 49 26.44 9.75 -1.98
C VAL A 49 25.42 10.60 -1.24
N ALA A 50 24.42 11.13 -1.97
CA ALA A 50 23.36 11.95 -1.39
C ALA A 50 22.41 11.14 -0.48
N MET A 51 22.18 9.86 -0.78
CA MET A 51 21.26 9.00 0.01
C MET A 51 21.91 8.44 1.29
N ARG A 52 23.21 8.28 1.33
CA ARG A 52 23.91 7.65 2.47
C ARG A 52 23.61 8.28 3.86
N PRO A 53 23.54 9.60 4.03
CA PRO A 53 23.14 10.21 5.31
C PRO A 53 21.73 9.82 5.74
N TYR A 54 20.79 9.74 4.79
CA TYR A 54 19.39 9.36 5.07
C TYR A 54 19.28 7.90 5.53
N VAL A 55 20.14 7.00 5.04
CA VAL A 55 20.17 5.61 5.50
C VAL A 55 20.53 5.52 6.98
N LYS A 56 21.50 6.31 7.44
CA LYS A 56 21.86 6.37 8.87
C LYS A 56 20.73 6.85 9.73
N ASP A 57 20.09 7.94 9.32
CA ASP A 57 18.93 8.50 10.01
C ASP A 57 17.78 7.50 10.05
N ALA A 58 17.49 6.83 8.93
CA ALA A 58 16.45 5.81 8.84
C ALA A 58 16.74 4.62 9.77
N VAL A 59 17.98 4.11 9.83
CA VAL A 59 18.38 3.02 10.74
C VAL A 59 18.22 3.43 12.20
N GLU A 60 18.52 4.67 12.54
CA GLU A 60 18.39 5.19 13.90
C GLU A 60 16.93 5.27 14.35
N HIS A 61 16.00 5.67 13.45
CA HIS A 61 14.62 6.02 13.81
C HIS A 61 13.55 5.00 13.38
N ILE A 62 13.91 3.98 12.57
CA ILE A 62 12.92 2.97 12.13
C ILE A 62 12.28 2.28 13.33
N GLU A 63 10.98 1.93 13.24
CA GLU A 63 10.24 1.29 14.32
C GLU A 63 10.89 -0.03 14.75
N SER A 64 11.16 -0.92 13.79
CA SER A 64 11.77 -2.24 14.02
C SER A 64 13.00 -2.42 13.14
N LEU A 65 14.09 -2.91 13.73
CA LEU A 65 15.36 -3.15 13.04
C LEU A 65 15.92 -4.53 13.42
N ALA A 66 16.21 -5.36 12.42
CA ALA A 66 16.91 -6.63 12.58
C ALA A 66 18.23 -6.60 11.79
N VAL A 67 19.29 -7.12 12.35
CA VAL A 67 20.62 -7.21 11.71
C VAL A 67 21.10 -8.66 11.71
N ALA A 68 21.57 -9.11 10.55
CA ALA A 68 22.22 -10.40 10.37
C ALA A 68 23.73 -10.26 10.52
N TYR A 69 24.33 -11.09 11.37
CA TYR A 69 25.74 -11.05 11.70
C TYR A 69 26.47 -12.35 11.33
N THR A 70 27.76 -12.23 11.05
CA THR A 70 28.70 -13.36 11.09
C THR A 70 28.91 -13.84 12.54
N ALA A 71 29.61 -14.99 12.69
CA ALA A 71 30.03 -15.48 14.01
C ALA A 71 31.04 -14.52 14.72
N HIS A 72 31.57 -13.51 14.02
CA HIS A 72 32.53 -12.51 14.54
C HIS A 72 31.91 -11.10 14.64
N ASP A 73 30.59 -11.00 14.77
CA ASP A 73 29.82 -9.75 14.95
C ASP A 73 29.98 -8.75 13.78
N VAL A 74 30.27 -9.22 12.56
CA VAL A 74 30.30 -8.37 11.37
C VAL A 74 28.93 -8.38 10.71
N PRO A 75 28.30 -7.21 10.45
CA PRO A 75 27.01 -7.14 9.77
C PRO A 75 27.08 -7.65 8.33
N LEU A 76 26.18 -8.58 7.98
CA LEU A 76 26.01 -9.15 6.63
C LEU A 76 24.78 -8.58 5.91
N GLY A 77 23.84 -7.99 6.64
CA GLY A 77 22.63 -7.43 6.11
C GLY A 77 21.72 -6.94 7.22
N PHE A 78 20.66 -6.23 6.85
CA PHE A 78 19.67 -5.75 7.80
C PHE A 78 18.28 -5.61 7.16
N ALA A 79 17.26 -5.67 7.99
CA ALA A 79 15.87 -5.40 7.63
C ALA A 79 15.31 -4.35 8.58
N GLY A 80 14.66 -3.34 8.02
CA GLY A 80 13.93 -2.32 8.77
C GLY A 80 12.46 -2.31 8.38
N ALA A 81 11.58 -2.24 9.38
CA ALA A 81 10.13 -2.25 9.18
C ALA A 81 9.44 -1.18 10.02
N ALA A 82 8.34 -0.64 9.50
CA ALA A 82 7.43 0.25 10.19
C ALA A 82 5.99 -0.04 9.78
N GLU A 83 5.10 -0.09 10.75
CA GLU A 83 3.65 -0.24 10.51
C GLU A 83 3.28 -1.40 9.57
N GLY A 84 4.00 -2.53 9.67
CA GLY A 84 3.77 -3.72 8.84
C GLY A 84 4.31 -3.62 7.40
N LYS A 85 5.06 -2.56 7.09
CA LYS A 85 5.76 -2.39 5.80
C LYS A 85 7.25 -2.64 5.98
N LEU A 86 7.84 -3.42 5.07
CA LEU A 86 9.29 -3.53 4.94
C LEU A 86 9.81 -2.27 4.23
N GLU A 87 10.53 -1.44 4.98
CA GLU A 87 11.11 -0.20 4.44
C GLU A 87 12.54 -0.41 3.95
N MET A 88 13.26 -1.37 4.54
CA MET A 88 14.64 -1.65 4.21
C MET A 88 14.90 -3.16 4.23
N LEU A 89 15.57 -3.68 3.21
CA LEU A 89 16.17 -5.02 3.20
C LEU A 89 17.43 -4.97 2.34
N PHE A 90 18.58 -4.93 2.98
CA PHE A 90 19.86 -4.85 2.31
C PHE A 90 20.79 -5.97 2.78
N VAL A 91 21.47 -6.59 1.84
CA VAL A 91 22.42 -7.69 2.09
C VAL A 91 23.73 -7.33 1.42
N ASP A 92 24.83 -7.46 2.17
CA ASP A 92 26.19 -7.29 1.68
C ASP A 92 26.39 -8.11 0.40
N ASP A 93 27.06 -7.53 -0.60
CA ASP A 93 27.28 -8.18 -1.89
C ASP A 93 27.99 -9.53 -1.76
N THR A 94 28.91 -9.65 -0.80
CA THR A 94 29.66 -10.88 -0.50
C THR A 94 28.80 -11.96 0.18
N ALA A 95 27.68 -11.59 0.80
CA ALA A 95 26.76 -12.48 1.52
C ALA A 95 25.53 -12.89 0.67
N ARG A 96 25.41 -12.39 -0.55
CA ARG A 96 24.31 -12.72 -1.45
C ARG A 96 24.37 -14.18 -1.91
N GLY A 97 23.17 -14.78 -2.13
CA GLY A 97 23.06 -16.19 -2.51
C GLY A 97 23.32 -17.19 -1.37
N HIS A 98 23.57 -16.73 -0.14
CA HIS A 98 23.80 -17.56 1.05
C HIS A 98 22.60 -17.60 2.01
N GLY A 99 21.41 -17.20 1.57
CA GLY A 99 20.18 -17.26 2.37
C GLY A 99 19.96 -16.12 3.35
N VAL A 100 20.87 -15.14 3.45
CA VAL A 100 20.78 -14.01 4.41
C VAL A 100 19.52 -13.18 4.17
N GLY A 101 19.20 -12.85 2.91
CA GLY A 101 18.02 -12.08 2.55
C GLY A 101 16.72 -12.82 2.89
N HIS A 102 16.67 -14.14 2.61
CA HIS A 102 15.55 -15.00 3.00
C HIS A 102 15.34 -15.00 4.53
N ALA A 103 16.41 -15.21 5.29
CA ALA A 103 16.34 -15.26 6.75
C ALA A 103 15.88 -13.92 7.36
N LEU A 104 16.42 -12.78 6.88
CA LEU A 104 15.99 -11.44 7.31
C LEU A 104 14.52 -11.17 6.95
N LEU A 105 14.08 -11.53 5.74
CA LEU A 105 12.69 -11.34 5.32
C LEU A 105 11.74 -12.22 6.14
N ALA A 106 12.08 -13.49 6.36
CA ALA A 106 11.30 -14.38 7.21
C ALA A 106 11.17 -13.85 8.63
N HIS A 107 12.30 -13.39 9.21
CA HIS A 107 12.33 -12.76 10.53
C HIS A 107 11.42 -11.51 10.60
N ALA A 108 11.52 -10.61 9.63
CA ALA A 108 10.68 -9.40 9.57
C ALA A 108 9.19 -9.74 9.46
N VAL A 109 8.83 -10.78 8.71
CA VAL A 109 7.46 -11.28 8.60
C VAL A 109 6.95 -11.84 9.93
N GLU A 110 7.76 -12.63 10.64
CA GLU A 110 7.36 -13.31 11.86
C GLU A 110 7.38 -12.38 13.09
N GLN A 111 8.40 -11.56 13.23
CA GLN A 111 8.62 -10.73 14.41
C GLN A 111 8.04 -9.33 14.27
N PHE A 112 8.06 -8.73 13.07
CA PHE A 112 7.61 -7.36 12.83
C PHE A 112 6.27 -7.28 12.09
N ASP A 113 5.62 -8.43 11.88
CA ASP A 113 4.32 -8.54 11.17
C ASP A 113 4.32 -7.90 9.77
N VAL A 114 5.46 -7.94 9.07
CA VAL A 114 5.61 -7.38 7.73
C VAL A 114 4.70 -8.13 6.75
N HIS A 115 3.85 -7.38 6.04
CA HIS A 115 2.89 -7.94 5.07
C HIS A 115 2.82 -7.16 3.77
N ARG A 116 3.53 -6.04 3.66
CA ARG A 116 3.65 -5.19 2.46
C ARG A 116 5.08 -4.68 2.31
N LEU A 117 5.46 -4.41 1.08
CA LEU A 117 6.74 -3.81 0.73
C LEU A 117 6.65 -3.10 -0.63
N ASP A 118 7.65 -2.29 -0.90
CA ASP A 118 7.84 -1.65 -2.19
C ASP A 118 9.18 -2.10 -2.79
N VAL A 119 9.17 -2.32 -4.10
CA VAL A 119 10.39 -2.58 -4.84
C VAL A 119 10.49 -1.65 -6.05
N ASN A 120 11.66 -1.09 -6.30
CA ASN A 120 11.86 -0.28 -7.48
C ASN A 120 11.70 -1.14 -8.74
N GLU A 121 10.88 -0.69 -9.70
CA GLU A 121 10.62 -1.41 -10.96
C GLU A 121 11.91 -1.67 -11.75
N GLN A 122 12.89 -0.79 -11.60
CA GLN A 122 14.20 -0.89 -12.25
C GLN A 122 15.14 -1.90 -11.57
N ASN A 123 14.68 -2.58 -10.48
CA ASN A 123 15.40 -3.66 -9.82
C ASN A 123 14.67 -5.02 -10.00
N PRO A 124 14.76 -5.64 -11.19
CA PRO A 124 14.07 -6.90 -11.47
C PRO A 124 14.56 -8.06 -10.61
N GLN A 125 15.81 -8.01 -10.11
CA GLN A 125 16.35 -9.06 -9.24
C GLN A 125 15.66 -9.05 -7.87
N ALA A 126 15.47 -7.88 -7.26
CA ALA A 126 14.74 -7.76 -6.00
C ALA A 126 13.28 -8.17 -6.17
N ARG A 127 12.63 -7.75 -7.26
CA ARG A 127 11.27 -8.17 -7.58
C ARG A 127 11.16 -9.70 -7.68
N ALA A 128 12.04 -10.34 -8.46
CA ALA A 128 12.04 -11.80 -8.60
C ALA A 128 12.31 -12.53 -7.26
N PHE A 129 13.17 -11.96 -6.41
CA PHE A 129 13.39 -12.47 -5.05
C PHE A 129 12.09 -12.44 -4.24
N TYR A 130 11.39 -11.32 -4.16
CA TYR A 130 10.14 -11.23 -3.42
C TYR A 130 9.04 -12.12 -4.01
N GLU A 131 8.91 -12.22 -5.34
CA GLU A 131 7.96 -13.13 -5.98
C GLU A 131 8.25 -14.59 -5.60
N HIS A 132 9.53 -15.00 -5.54
CA HIS A 132 9.95 -16.32 -5.06
C HIS A 132 9.59 -16.57 -3.58
N GLU A 133 9.71 -15.55 -2.75
CA GLU A 133 9.34 -15.57 -1.33
C GLU A 133 7.81 -15.49 -1.08
N GLY A 134 6.99 -15.58 -2.12
CA GLY A 134 5.53 -15.64 -2.02
C GLY A 134 4.85 -14.27 -1.92
N TRP A 135 5.49 -13.23 -2.42
CA TRP A 135 4.90 -11.89 -2.56
C TRP A 135 4.33 -11.70 -3.96
N ARG A 136 3.32 -10.86 -4.10
CA ARG A 136 2.73 -10.51 -5.39
C ARG A 136 2.60 -9.01 -5.55
N ALA A 137 2.83 -8.54 -6.77
CA ALA A 137 2.57 -7.16 -7.15
C ALA A 137 1.07 -6.89 -7.10
N VAL A 138 0.69 -5.78 -6.46
CA VAL A 138 -0.72 -5.35 -6.31
C VAL A 138 -0.98 -3.98 -6.94
N TYR A 139 0.07 -3.15 -7.07
CA TYR A 139 -0.05 -1.83 -7.67
C TYR A 139 1.30 -1.36 -8.21
N ARG A 140 1.28 -0.48 -9.21
CA ARG A 140 2.45 0.22 -9.76
C ARG A 140 2.28 1.72 -9.60
N SER A 141 3.23 2.37 -8.93
CA SER A 141 3.35 3.82 -8.90
C SER A 141 4.34 4.30 -9.98
N SER A 142 4.05 5.43 -10.61
CA SER A 142 4.96 6.06 -11.58
C SER A 142 6.17 6.75 -10.94
N ILE A 143 6.08 7.02 -9.63
CA ILE A 143 7.08 7.72 -8.83
C ILE A 143 7.30 7.00 -7.50
N ASP A 144 8.39 7.35 -6.81
CA ASP A 144 8.62 6.94 -5.43
C ASP A 144 7.87 7.82 -4.40
N ASP A 145 7.96 7.48 -3.13
CA ASP A 145 7.30 8.20 -2.05
C ASP A 145 7.89 9.61 -1.78
N SER A 146 8.98 9.97 -2.48
CA SER A 146 9.59 11.30 -2.47
C SER A 146 9.31 12.10 -3.76
N ASP A 147 8.32 11.69 -4.55
CA ASP A 147 7.92 12.30 -5.84
C ASP A 147 9.05 12.29 -6.90
N ARG A 148 10.05 11.39 -6.77
CA ARG A 148 11.11 11.23 -7.77
C ARG A 148 10.70 10.23 -8.85
N PRO A 149 11.25 10.32 -10.07
CA PRO A 149 10.88 9.46 -11.21
C PRO A 149 11.50 8.05 -11.11
N PHE A 150 11.29 7.39 -9.98
CA PHE A 150 11.67 6.01 -9.71
C PHE A 150 10.42 5.17 -9.48
N PRO A 151 9.87 4.52 -10.52
CA PRO A 151 8.65 3.76 -10.40
C PRO A 151 8.76 2.63 -9.38
N LEU A 152 7.73 2.48 -8.55
CA LEU A 152 7.65 1.46 -7.51
C LEU A 152 6.58 0.41 -7.84
N ILE A 153 6.91 -0.84 -7.58
CA ILE A 153 5.95 -1.94 -7.53
C ILE A 153 5.60 -2.18 -6.06
N ARG A 154 4.35 -1.92 -5.70
CA ARG A 154 3.80 -2.25 -4.38
C ARG A 154 3.51 -3.75 -4.34
N MET A 155 4.00 -4.44 -3.32
CA MET A 155 3.81 -5.88 -3.18
C MET A 155 3.20 -6.22 -1.83
N GLN A 156 2.37 -7.27 -1.82
CA GLN A 156 1.76 -7.81 -0.61
C GLN A 156 1.99 -9.31 -0.53
N ARG A 157 1.98 -9.86 0.69
CA ARG A 157 2.08 -11.31 0.86
C ARG A 157 0.88 -12.01 0.24
N ALA A 158 1.16 -13.09 -0.48
CA ALA A 158 0.14 -13.91 -1.13
C ALA A 158 -0.52 -14.93 -0.18
N GLN A 159 -0.06 -15.02 1.07
CA GLN A 159 -0.52 -15.98 2.08
C GLN A 159 -0.76 -15.30 3.43
N GLY A 160 -1.55 -15.96 4.28
CA GLY A 160 -1.90 -15.49 5.62
C GLY A 160 -3.25 -14.79 5.67
N VAL A 161 -3.69 -14.42 6.87
CA VAL A 161 -5.04 -13.89 7.13
C VAL A 161 -5.40 -12.67 6.28
N ARG A 162 -4.46 -11.77 6.01
CA ARG A 162 -4.70 -10.59 5.17
C ARG A 162 -4.94 -10.95 3.70
N ALA A 163 -4.26 -11.99 3.21
CA ALA A 163 -4.51 -12.52 1.87
C ALA A 163 -5.87 -13.23 1.79
N GLU A 164 -6.32 -13.88 2.86
CA GLU A 164 -7.65 -14.46 2.94
C GLU A 164 -8.73 -13.38 2.86
N VAL A 165 -8.57 -12.26 3.58
CA VAL A 165 -9.49 -11.11 3.53
C VAL A 165 -9.70 -10.63 2.10
N SER A 166 -8.63 -10.51 1.31
CA SER A 166 -8.70 -10.02 -0.07
C SER A 166 -8.91 -11.12 -1.14
N SER A 167 -9.08 -12.39 -0.74
CA SER A 167 -9.17 -13.52 -1.66
C SER A 167 -10.51 -13.64 -2.39
N GLY A 168 -11.56 -13.01 -1.88
CA GLY A 168 -12.94 -13.18 -2.34
C GLY A 168 -13.67 -14.40 -1.75
N ALA A 169 -12.95 -15.26 -1.02
CA ALA A 169 -13.56 -16.36 -0.25
C ALA A 169 -14.19 -15.84 1.06
N TRP A 170 -15.05 -16.63 1.66
CA TRP A 170 -15.55 -16.36 3.01
C TRP A 170 -14.42 -16.56 4.03
N TYR A 171 -14.25 -15.61 4.94
CA TYR A 171 -13.25 -15.65 6.00
C TYR A 171 -13.85 -15.22 7.35
N GLU A 172 -13.11 -15.48 8.42
CA GLU A 172 -13.43 -15.03 9.77
C GLU A 172 -12.83 -13.63 10.00
N ALA A 173 -13.67 -12.61 10.13
CA ALA A 173 -13.22 -11.23 10.33
C ALA A 173 -12.86 -10.90 11.80
N ALA A 174 -13.31 -11.72 12.76
CA ALA A 174 -13.04 -11.54 14.19
C ALA A 174 -11.63 -12.06 14.58
N VAL A 175 -10.59 -11.54 13.93
CA VAL A 175 -9.19 -11.92 14.16
C VAL A 175 -8.41 -10.74 14.74
N PRO A 176 -7.71 -10.89 15.90
CA PRO A 176 -7.03 -9.77 16.58
C PRO A 176 -6.08 -8.97 15.68
N ARG A 177 -5.41 -9.65 14.71
CA ARG A 177 -4.49 -9.03 13.78
C ARG A 177 -5.22 -8.11 12.78
N ILE A 178 -6.42 -8.50 12.35
CA ILE A 178 -7.29 -7.69 11.50
C ILE A 178 -7.83 -6.46 12.27
N GLU A 179 -8.20 -6.65 13.52
CA GLU A 179 -8.63 -5.54 14.39
C GLU A 179 -7.50 -4.51 14.60
N ALA A 180 -6.26 -4.97 14.77
CA ALA A 180 -5.10 -4.10 14.88
C ALA A 180 -4.88 -3.26 13.61
N ASP A 181 -5.05 -3.85 12.43
CA ASP A 181 -4.97 -3.16 11.15
C ASP A 181 -6.07 -2.10 10.98
N LEU A 182 -7.31 -2.42 11.35
CA LEU A 182 -8.42 -1.45 11.38
C LEU A 182 -8.09 -0.25 12.27
N MET A 183 -7.58 -0.50 13.46
CA MET A 183 -7.22 0.57 14.39
C MET A 183 -6.04 1.41 13.89
N ARG A 184 -5.06 0.79 13.19
CA ARG A 184 -3.95 1.50 12.55
C ARG A 184 -4.48 2.47 11.48
N GLY A 185 -5.28 1.98 10.52
CA GLY A 185 -5.84 2.80 9.44
C GLY A 185 -6.61 4.01 9.99
N ARG A 186 -7.49 3.78 10.96
CA ARG A 186 -8.30 4.82 11.61
C ARG A 186 -7.46 5.87 12.34
N ARG A 187 -6.38 5.46 13.04
CA ARG A 187 -5.47 6.40 13.72
C ARG A 187 -4.73 7.29 12.73
N LEU A 188 -4.21 6.73 11.64
CA LEU A 188 -3.50 7.50 10.62
C LEU A 188 -4.42 8.50 9.91
N MET A 189 -5.64 8.10 9.57
CA MET A 189 -6.62 9.02 8.98
C MET A 189 -7.05 10.11 9.96
N ARG A 190 -7.13 9.81 11.25
CA ARG A 190 -7.38 10.84 12.26
C ARG A 190 -6.22 11.84 12.37
N ALA A 191 -4.99 11.35 12.39
CA ALA A 191 -3.80 12.21 12.38
C ALA A 191 -3.74 13.09 11.12
N TYR A 192 -4.14 12.53 9.97
CA TYR A 192 -4.26 13.28 8.71
C TYR A 192 -5.30 14.41 8.83
N ASP A 193 -6.50 14.12 9.33
CA ASP A 193 -7.55 15.13 9.51
C ASP A 193 -7.06 16.27 10.42
N ASP A 194 -6.43 15.94 11.54
CA ASP A 194 -5.92 16.93 12.51
C ASP A 194 -4.84 17.83 11.87
N ALA A 195 -3.87 17.26 11.14
CA ALA A 195 -2.85 18.00 10.42
C ALA A 195 -3.42 18.87 9.27
N TYR A 196 -4.38 18.32 8.52
CA TYR A 196 -5.05 19.04 7.43
C TYR A 196 -5.73 20.32 7.94
N TYR A 197 -6.52 20.24 9.03
CA TYR A 197 -7.19 21.40 9.61
C TYR A 197 -6.25 22.35 10.35
N ALA A 198 -5.07 21.89 10.76
CA ALA A 198 -4.01 22.74 11.28
C ALA A 198 -3.26 23.51 10.17
N GLY A 199 -3.50 23.18 8.89
CA GLY A 199 -2.78 23.76 7.75
C GLY A 199 -1.35 23.26 7.62
N GLU A 200 -1.05 22.10 8.17
CA GLU A 200 0.25 21.44 8.09
C GLU A 200 0.40 20.59 6.82
N GLY A 201 1.63 20.33 6.40
CA GLY A 201 1.91 19.39 5.32
C GLY A 201 1.58 17.97 5.77
N CYS A 202 0.57 17.32 5.13
CA CYS A 202 0.03 16.04 5.59
C CYS A 202 0.06 14.92 4.57
N THR A 203 0.67 15.12 3.39
CA THR A 203 0.76 14.10 2.32
C THR A 203 1.46 12.83 2.79
N GLU A 204 2.48 12.95 3.64
CA GLU A 204 3.20 11.80 4.19
C GLU A 204 2.29 10.90 5.05
N LEU A 205 1.36 11.47 5.79
CA LEU A 205 0.37 10.70 6.55
C LEU A 205 -0.54 9.87 5.63
N LEU A 206 -0.91 10.41 4.45
CA LEU A 206 -1.67 9.66 3.45
C LEU A 206 -0.83 8.52 2.83
N ARG A 207 0.45 8.76 2.52
CA ARG A 207 1.36 7.72 2.01
C ARG A 207 1.56 6.58 3.01
N ARG A 208 1.60 6.90 4.30
CA ARG A 208 1.64 5.89 5.37
C ARG A 208 0.30 5.18 5.54
N ALA A 209 -0.83 5.88 5.43
CA ALA A 209 -2.15 5.32 5.64
C ALA A 209 -2.60 4.42 4.48
N LEU A 210 -2.39 4.87 3.24
CA LEU A 210 -2.91 4.25 2.02
C LEU A 210 -1.89 3.29 1.38
N GLY A 211 -2.38 2.42 0.51
CA GLY A 211 -1.55 1.53 -0.30
C GLY A 211 -0.72 2.28 -1.32
N ALA A 212 -1.29 3.34 -1.92
CA ALA A 212 -0.58 4.30 -2.74
C ALA A 212 -1.33 5.64 -2.76
N PHE A 213 -0.58 6.74 -2.85
CA PHE A 213 -1.12 8.09 -3.05
C PHE A 213 -0.26 8.83 -4.06
N GLY A 214 -0.80 8.98 -5.28
CA GLY A 214 -0.07 9.45 -6.45
C GLY A 214 0.26 10.94 -6.44
N PHE A 215 1.14 11.32 -7.36
CA PHE A 215 1.62 12.69 -7.53
C PHE A 215 0.48 13.68 -7.81
N ALA A 216 0.55 14.85 -7.19
CA ALA A 216 -0.43 15.93 -7.32
C ALA A 216 -1.89 15.51 -7.02
N SER A 217 -2.10 14.40 -6.32
CA SER A 217 -3.42 13.96 -5.87
C SER A 217 -3.82 14.67 -4.57
N THR A 218 -5.13 14.88 -4.40
CA THR A 218 -5.71 15.54 -3.23
C THR A 218 -6.81 14.67 -2.63
N LEU A 219 -6.75 14.44 -1.34
CA LEU A 219 -7.82 13.85 -0.54
C LEU A 219 -8.23 14.89 0.51
N THR A 220 -9.43 15.44 0.39
CA THR A 220 -9.93 16.39 1.38
C THR A 220 -10.24 15.67 2.70
N ALA A 221 -9.97 16.32 3.84
CA ALA A 221 -10.18 15.74 5.16
C ALA A 221 -11.62 15.25 5.39
N GLY A 222 -11.78 14.35 6.35
CA GLY A 222 -13.04 13.67 6.66
C GLY A 222 -13.16 12.27 6.06
N ALA A 223 -12.20 11.84 5.24
CA ALA A 223 -12.20 10.49 4.68
C ALA A 223 -12.07 9.42 5.77
N ARG A 224 -12.71 8.26 5.55
CA ARG A 224 -12.66 7.10 6.45
C ARG A 224 -12.21 5.87 5.68
N VAL A 225 -11.35 5.09 6.31
CA VAL A 225 -10.88 3.80 5.80
C VAL A 225 -11.13 2.70 6.82
N ASP A 226 -11.17 1.45 6.39
CA ASP A 226 -11.01 0.31 7.28
C ASP A 226 -9.51 0.08 7.54
N TYR A 227 -8.78 -0.39 6.56
CA TYR A 227 -7.34 -0.67 6.67
C TYR A 227 -6.48 0.46 6.09
N GLY A 228 -6.93 1.09 5.01
CA GLY A 228 -6.23 2.10 4.24
C GLY A 228 -5.22 1.51 3.24
N TYR A 229 -4.43 0.53 3.63
CA TYR A 229 -3.36 -0.04 2.78
C TYR A 229 -3.87 -0.81 1.54
N ASN A 230 -5.17 -1.03 1.41
CA ASN A 230 -5.79 -1.58 0.21
C ASN A 230 -6.40 -0.50 -0.71
N VAL A 231 -6.25 0.78 -0.38
CA VAL A 231 -6.66 1.91 -1.23
C VAL A 231 -5.46 2.40 -2.03
N PHE A 232 -5.56 2.36 -3.35
CA PHE A 232 -4.50 2.77 -4.28
C PHE A 232 -5.04 3.91 -5.15
N ILE A 233 -4.47 5.09 -5.01
CA ILE A 233 -4.86 6.31 -5.72
C ILE A 233 -3.74 6.68 -6.70
N GLY A 234 -4.09 6.84 -7.99
CA GLY A 234 -3.20 7.26 -9.04
C GLY A 234 -2.84 8.75 -8.98
N ASP A 235 -2.23 9.26 -10.03
CA ASP A 235 -1.75 10.64 -10.11
C ASP A 235 -2.88 11.63 -10.43
N ARG A 236 -2.76 12.89 -9.95
CA ARG A 236 -3.66 14.01 -10.25
C ARG A 236 -5.14 13.75 -9.94
N CYS A 237 -5.40 12.87 -8.98
CA CYS A 237 -6.74 12.58 -8.52
C CYS A 237 -7.25 13.63 -7.53
N PHE A 238 -8.55 13.86 -7.53
CA PHE A 238 -9.22 14.73 -6.56
C PHE A 238 -10.34 14.00 -5.86
N PHE A 239 -10.23 13.88 -4.53
CA PHE A 239 -11.28 13.34 -3.66
C PHE A 239 -11.78 14.45 -2.74
N ASN A 240 -13.08 14.72 -2.81
CA ASN A 240 -13.73 15.67 -1.96
C ASN A 240 -13.99 15.07 -0.55
N TYR A 241 -14.48 15.87 0.40
CA TYR A 241 -14.61 15.50 1.81
C TYR A 241 -15.60 14.34 2.04
N ASP A 242 -15.44 13.67 3.19
CA ASP A 242 -16.31 12.62 3.73
C ASP A 242 -16.42 11.37 2.83
N CYS A 243 -15.40 11.05 2.05
CA CYS A 243 -15.36 9.80 1.33
C CYS A 243 -15.11 8.61 2.27
N VAL A 244 -15.73 7.46 1.96
CA VAL A 244 -15.62 6.22 2.76
C VAL A 244 -15.04 5.11 1.91
N PHE A 245 -13.98 4.48 2.42
CA PHE A 245 -13.31 3.34 1.80
C PHE A 245 -13.34 2.16 2.77
N LEU A 246 -14.30 1.22 2.60
CA LEU A 246 -14.29 -0.04 3.32
C LEU A 246 -13.43 -1.02 2.50
N ASP A 247 -12.13 -0.96 2.74
CA ASP A 247 -11.09 -1.53 1.89
C ASP A 247 -10.63 -2.92 2.36
N GLY A 248 -11.55 -3.84 2.64
CA GLY A 248 -11.24 -5.24 2.88
C GLY A 248 -10.56 -5.89 1.67
N ALA A 249 -11.00 -5.56 0.43
CA ALA A 249 -10.28 -5.84 -0.80
C ALA A 249 -9.72 -4.56 -1.41
N HIS A 250 -8.92 -4.70 -2.48
CA HIS A 250 -8.31 -3.58 -3.18
C HIS A 250 -9.36 -2.64 -3.77
N ILE A 251 -9.19 -1.34 -3.53
CA ILE A 251 -9.91 -0.24 -4.16
C ILE A 251 -8.86 0.54 -4.95
N THR A 252 -8.93 0.48 -6.28
CA THR A 252 -7.92 1.09 -7.14
C THR A 252 -8.53 2.21 -7.98
N PHE A 253 -7.83 3.33 -8.04
CA PHE A 253 -8.16 4.47 -8.88
C PHE A 253 -7.01 4.70 -9.87
N GLY A 254 -7.33 4.84 -11.15
CA GLY A 254 -6.37 5.29 -12.14
C GLY A 254 -6.00 6.77 -11.96
N ASP A 255 -5.37 7.36 -12.97
CA ASP A 255 -4.97 8.77 -12.94
C ASP A 255 -6.13 9.70 -13.29
N ASP A 256 -6.05 10.97 -12.85
CA ASP A 256 -7.01 12.03 -13.20
C ASP A 256 -8.46 11.71 -12.78
N VAL A 257 -8.67 10.89 -11.75
CA VAL A 257 -10.01 10.54 -11.25
C VAL A 257 -10.52 11.63 -10.32
N TRP A 258 -11.78 12.04 -10.54
CA TRP A 258 -12.47 13.02 -9.70
C TRP A 258 -13.60 12.37 -8.94
N VAL A 259 -13.61 12.57 -7.61
CA VAL A 259 -14.62 12.00 -6.71
C VAL A 259 -15.27 13.11 -5.89
N GLY A 260 -16.58 13.25 -6.06
CA GLY A 260 -17.40 14.19 -5.29
C GLY A 260 -17.51 13.81 -3.82
N PRO A 261 -18.06 14.71 -2.97
CA PRO A 261 -18.15 14.47 -1.54
C PRO A 261 -19.07 13.29 -1.20
N ARG A 262 -18.77 12.63 -0.07
CA ARG A 262 -19.56 11.53 0.51
C ARG A 262 -19.74 10.33 -0.42
N CYS A 263 -18.80 10.09 -1.32
CA CYS A 263 -18.76 8.85 -2.07
C CYS A 263 -18.31 7.69 -1.19
N SER A 264 -18.88 6.51 -1.41
CA SER A 264 -18.59 5.31 -0.63
C SER A 264 -18.16 4.16 -1.54
N PHE A 265 -17.05 3.53 -1.20
CA PHE A 265 -16.48 2.36 -1.88
C PHE A 265 -16.50 1.20 -0.89
N VAL A 266 -17.36 0.20 -1.12
CA VAL A 266 -17.72 -0.81 -0.13
C VAL A 266 -17.37 -2.18 -0.66
N THR A 267 -16.20 -2.72 -0.28
CA THR A 267 -15.74 -4.04 -0.72
C THR A 267 -16.29 -5.20 0.11
N PRO A 268 -16.64 -5.05 1.42
CA PRO A 268 -17.18 -6.13 2.24
C PRO A 268 -18.56 -6.58 1.80
N ILE A 269 -18.79 -7.88 1.95
CA ILE A 269 -20.06 -8.56 1.64
C ILE A 269 -20.35 -9.53 2.78
N HIS A 270 -21.51 -9.38 3.43
CA HIS A 270 -21.98 -10.28 4.48
C HIS A 270 -22.95 -11.33 3.95
N PRO A 271 -23.16 -12.46 4.68
CA PRO A 271 -24.14 -13.47 4.30
C PRO A 271 -25.54 -12.89 4.13
N LEU A 272 -26.22 -13.25 3.04
CA LEU A 272 -27.58 -12.79 2.79
C LEU A 272 -28.59 -13.46 3.71
N HIS A 273 -28.38 -14.75 4.05
CA HIS A 273 -29.28 -15.45 4.96
C HIS A 273 -29.11 -14.95 6.40
N GLY A 274 -30.24 -14.68 7.08
CA GLY A 274 -30.24 -14.10 8.42
C GLY A 274 -29.54 -14.97 9.46
N ASP A 275 -29.64 -16.28 9.35
CA ASP A 275 -29.05 -17.23 10.32
C ASP A 275 -27.53 -17.38 10.19
N ASP A 276 -26.94 -16.91 9.09
CA ASP A 276 -25.50 -16.96 8.83
C ASP A 276 -24.76 -15.69 9.31
N ARG A 277 -25.50 -14.66 9.78
CA ARG A 277 -24.90 -13.39 10.23
C ARG A 277 -24.72 -13.21 11.73
N PRO A 278 -25.27 -14.04 12.64
CA PRO A 278 -25.15 -13.74 14.06
C PRO A 278 -23.71 -13.69 14.51
N VAL A 279 -23.33 -12.59 15.13
CA VAL A 279 -22.06 -12.45 15.82
C VAL A 279 -22.04 -13.42 17.00
N ARG A 280 -21.00 -14.24 17.10
CA ARG A 280 -20.75 -15.07 18.28
C ARG A 280 -19.73 -14.37 19.16
N VAL A 281 -19.91 -14.52 20.45
CA VAL A 281 -19.01 -13.95 21.46
C VAL A 281 -18.57 -15.03 22.44
N ASP A 282 -17.38 -14.88 22.98
CA ASP A 282 -16.87 -15.70 24.09
C ASP A 282 -17.49 -15.27 25.44
N GLU A 283 -17.05 -15.92 26.51
CA GLU A 283 -17.47 -15.63 27.90
C GLU A 283 -17.10 -14.21 28.37
N ASN A 284 -16.14 -13.56 27.71
CA ASN A 284 -15.69 -12.19 27.98
C ASN A 284 -16.37 -11.14 27.08
N GLY A 285 -17.32 -11.55 26.23
CA GLY A 285 -18.01 -10.68 25.29
C GLY A 285 -17.19 -10.28 24.05
N ARG A 286 -16.07 -10.96 23.77
CA ARG A 286 -15.28 -10.72 22.56
C ARG A 286 -15.90 -11.45 21.40
N THR A 287 -15.95 -10.77 20.25
CA THR A 287 -16.42 -11.39 19.00
C THR A 287 -15.51 -12.54 18.59
N THR A 288 -16.09 -13.70 18.38
CA THR A 288 -15.40 -14.92 17.94
C THR A 288 -15.86 -15.43 16.58
N HIS A 289 -16.92 -14.84 16.02
CA HIS A 289 -17.42 -15.19 14.71
C HIS A 289 -18.06 -13.98 14.04
N LEU A 290 -17.55 -13.65 12.86
CA LEU A 290 -18.10 -12.65 11.94
C LEU A 290 -17.73 -13.06 10.52
N ALA A 291 -18.64 -13.78 9.84
CA ALA A 291 -18.42 -14.21 8.46
C ALA A 291 -18.49 -13.03 7.49
N GLU A 292 -17.44 -12.88 6.71
CA GLU A 292 -17.31 -11.85 5.69
C GLU A 292 -16.59 -12.39 4.46
N ARG A 293 -16.86 -11.80 3.32
CA ARG A 293 -16.03 -11.91 2.12
C ARG A 293 -15.90 -10.55 1.49
N THR A 294 -14.91 -10.35 0.63
CA THR A 294 -14.70 -9.08 -0.04
C THR A 294 -14.62 -9.26 -1.55
N ALA A 295 -14.83 -8.17 -2.29
CA ALA A 295 -14.57 -8.15 -3.72
C ALA A 295 -13.98 -6.78 -4.10
N PRO A 296 -12.95 -6.73 -4.99
CA PRO A 296 -12.25 -5.50 -5.32
C PRO A 296 -13.13 -4.51 -6.08
N ILE A 297 -12.76 -3.22 -6.01
CA ILE A 297 -13.34 -2.14 -6.81
C ILE A 297 -12.24 -1.53 -7.67
N HIS A 298 -12.53 -1.31 -8.94
CA HIS A 298 -11.62 -0.65 -9.85
C HIS A 298 -12.27 0.54 -10.53
N VAL A 299 -11.63 1.73 -10.47
CA VAL A 299 -12.05 2.95 -11.14
C VAL A 299 -10.98 3.37 -12.13
N GLY A 300 -11.33 3.34 -13.42
CA GLY A 300 -10.42 3.69 -14.52
C GLY A 300 -10.04 5.17 -14.53
N SER A 301 -8.95 5.49 -15.19
CA SER A 301 -8.42 6.85 -15.31
C SER A 301 -9.47 7.81 -15.89
N ARG A 302 -9.39 9.10 -15.51
CA ARG A 302 -10.29 10.17 -15.98
C ARG A 302 -11.79 9.94 -15.68
N ALA A 303 -12.13 8.99 -14.78
CA ALA A 303 -13.51 8.82 -14.34
C ALA A 303 -13.93 9.97 -13.40
N TRP A 304 -15.20 10.33 -13.46
CA TRP A 304 -15.80 11.29 -12.54
C TRP A 304 -16.99 10.67 -11.83
N LEU A 305 -16.90 10.55 -10.50
CA LEU A 305 -18.00 10.15 -9.65
C LEU A 305 -18.55 11.42 -8.96
N ALA A 306 -19.81 11.75 -9.22
CA ALA A 306 -20.44 12.92 -8.62
C ALA A 306 -20.74 12.68 -7.12
N THR A 307 -21.38 13.64 -6.47
CA THR A 307 -21.71 13.61 -5.05
C THR A 307 -22.50 12.36 -4.64
N ASN A 308 -22.13 11.76 -3.50
CA ASN A 308 -22.91 10.71 -2.83
C ASN A 308 -23.11 9.46 -3.70
N VAL A 309 -22.12 9.08 -4.47
CA VAL A 309 -22.12 7.81 -5.23
C VAL A 309 -21.66 6.67 -4.32
N THR A 310 -22.37 5.54 -4.37
CA THR A 310 -21.96 4.31 -3.70
C THR A 310 -21.57 3.26 -4.74
N VAL A 311 -20.37 2.69 -4.58
CA VAL A 311 -19.83 1.60 -5.42
C VAL A 311 -19.67 0.35 -4.54
N VAL A 312 -20.31 -0.76 -4.93
CA VAL A 312 -20.19 -2.02 -4.20
C VAL A 312 -19.05 -2.90 -4.74
N GLY A 313 -18.59 -3.85 -3.93
CA GLY A 313 -17.51 -4.75 -4.27
C GLY A 313 -17.78 -5.58 -5.55
N GLY A 314 -16.71 -5.82 -6.31
CA GLY A 314 -16.70 -6.54 -7.58
C GLY A 314 -17.02 -5.69 -8.79
N VAL A 315 -17.07 -4.36 -8.65
CA VAL A 315 -17.43 -3.43 -9.75
C VAL A 315 -16.18 -2.80 -10.37
N THR A 316 -16.16 -2.76 -11.69
CA THR A 316 -15.25 -1.96 -12.50
C THR A 316 -15.98 -0.78 -13.13
N ILE A 317 -15.49 0.46 -12.87
CA ILE A 317 -15.92 1.67 -13.58
C ILE A 317 -14.85 1.96 -14.63
N GLY A 318 -15.25 1.95 -15.91
CA GLY A 318 -14.34 2.12 -17.04
C GLY A 318 -13.75 3.52 -17.12
N GLU A 319 -12.65 3.63 -17.84
CA GLU A 319 -11.92 4.88 -18.06
C GLU A 319 -12.83 5.96 -18.67
N GLY A 320 -12.73 7.21 -18.18
CA GLY A 320 -13.52 8.34 -18.64
C GLY A 320 -15.03 8.23 -18.37
N ALA A 321 -15.48 7.26 -17.57
CA ALA A 321 -16.88 7.15 -17.21
C ALA A 321 -17.31 8.26 -16.25
N VAL A 322 -18.56 8.69 -16.33
CA VAL A 322 -19.17 9.69 -15.44
C VAL A 322 -20.35 9.07 -14.72
N ILE A 323 -20.33 9.11 -13.39
CA ILE A 323 -21.40 8.58 -12.54
C ILE A 323 -22.17 9.72 -11.92
N GLY A 324 -23.47 9.80 -12.24
CA GLY A 324 -24.37 10.84 -11.73
C GLY A 324 -24.58 10.77 -10.22
N ALA A 325 -24.83 11.93 -9.59
CA ALA A 325 -24.97 12.05 -8.16
C ALA A 325 -26.07 11.12 -7.56
N GLY A 326 -25.81 10.60 -6.35
CA GLY A 326 -26.75 9.72 -5.64
C GLY A 326 -26.89 8.32 -6.23
N SER A 327 -26.04 7.93 -7.17
CA SER A 327 -26.10 6.61 -7.82
C SER A 327 -25.57 5.49 -6.92
N VAL A 328 -26.15 4.28 -7.10
CA VAL A 328 -25.64 3.04 -6.49
C VAL A 328 -25.15 2.11 -7.60
N VAL A 329 -23.84 1.99 -7.74
CA VAL A 329 -23.18 1.21 -8.81
C VAL A 329 -23.02 -0.24 -8.34
N THR A 330 -23.81 -1.13 -8.92
CA THR A 330 -23.89 -2.56 -8.57
C THR A 330 -23.39 -3.49 -9.67
N ARG A 331 -22.92 -2.95 -10.79
CA ARG A 331 -22.40 -3.68 -11.96
C ARG A 331 -21.39 -2.78 -12.67
N ASP A 332 -20.56 -3.39 -13.49
CA ASP A 332 -19.57 -2.68 -14.30
C ASP A 332 -20.21 -1.60 -15.17
N ILE A 333 -19.48 -0.48 -15.29
CA ILE A 333 -19.84 0.64 -16.16
C ILE A 333 -18.78 0.72 -17.29
N PRO A 334 -19.18 0.70 -18.55
CA PRO A 334 -18.23 0.80 -19.67
C PRO A 334 -17.48 2.13 -19.68
N ALA A 335 -16.29 2.12 -20.29
CA ALA A 335 -15.52 3.34 -20.51
C ALA A 335 -16.30 4.40 -21.30
N ASN A 336 -15.98 5.68 -21.07
CA ASN A 336 -16.58 6.83 -21.75
C ASN A 336 -18.12 6.80 -21.75
N THR A 337 -18.70 6.45 -20.63
CA THR A 337 -20.15 6.28 -20.47
C THR A 337 -20.67 7.17 -19.33
N PHE A 338 -21.73 7.94 -19.61
CA PHE A 338 -22.53 8.56 -18.58
C PHE A 338 -23.55 7.55 -18.03
N ALA A 339 -23.50 7.30 -16.72
CA ALA A 339 -24.37 6.37 -16.01
C ALA A 339 -24.94 7.02 -14.75
N CYS A 340 -26.17 6.69 -14.39
CA CYS A 340 -26.79 7.18 -13.14
C CYS A 340 -27.92 6.28 -12.63
N GLY A 341 -28.37 6.55 -11.40
CA GLY A 341 -29.57 5.97 -10.80
C GLY A 341 -29.32 4.91 -9.73
N VAL A 342 -30.43 4.36 -9.18
CA VAL A 342 -30.45 3.32 -8.14
C VAL A 342 -31.39 2.21 -8.61
N PRO A 343 -30.83 1.08 -9.09
CA PRO A 343 -29.41 0.82 -9.36
C PRO A 343 -28.89 1.62 -10.56
N CYS A 344 -27.60 1.98 -10.54
CA CYS A 344 -26.93 2.74 -11.60
C CYS A 344 -26.96 1.96 -12.93
N ARG A 345 -27.26 2.67 -14.02
CA ARG A 345 -27.30 2.12 -15.38
C ARG A 345 -26.65 3.07 -16.37
N PRO A 346 -25.98 2.55 -17.40
CA PRO A 346 -25.56 3.34 -18.54
C PRO A 346 -26.75 4.08 -19.19
N ILE A 347 -26.57 5.38 -19.44
CA ILE A 347 -27.57 6.25 -20.06
C ILE A 347 -27.18 6.52 -21.51
N ARG A 348 -25.91 6.94 -21.73
CA ARG A 348 -25.38 7.23 -23.07
C ARG A 348 -23.86 7.20 -23.09
N ALA A 349 -23.28 7.09 -24.26
CA ALA A 349 -21.87 7.31 -24.46
C ALA A 349 -21.53 8.81 -24.26
N ILE A 350 -20.31 9.08 -23.79
CA ILE A 350 -19.67 10.39 -23.79
C ILE A 350 -18.92 10.50 -25.12
N THR A 351 -19.12 11.62 -25.84
CA THR A 351 -18.61 11.82 -27.20
C THR A 351 -17.90 13.17 -27.34
N GLU A 352 -17.32 13.46 -28.49
CA GLU A 352 -16.72 14.77 -28.80
C GLU A 352 -17.71 15.95 -28.62
N ALA A 353 -19.01 15.72 -28.73
CA ALA A 353 -20.05 16.73 -28.47
C ALA A 353 -20.12 17.17 -27.01
N ASP A 354 -19.55 16.39 -26.08
CA ASP A 354 -19.50 16.72 -24.66
C ASP A 354 -18.25 17.55 -24.28
N ARG A 355 -17.37 17.86 -25.23
CA ARG A 355 -16.21 18.71 -24.98
C ARG A 355 -16.62 20.14 -24.64
N LEU A 356 -15.85 20.75 -23.74
CA LEU A 356 -15.96 22.19 -23.48
C LEU A 356 -15.66 22.98 -24.74
N ASP A 357 -16.44 24.05 -24.97
CA ASP A 357 -16.17 24.98 -26.06
C ASP A 357 -14.81 25.69 -25.82
N PRO A 358 -13.84 25.53 -26.73
CA PRO A 358 -12.50 26.13 -26.57
C PRO A 358 -12.53 27.66 -26.52
N SER A 359 -13.61 28.31 -26.99
CA SER A 359 -13.77 29.78 -26.89
C SER A 359 -14.09 30.24 -25.46
N ILE A 360 -14.68 29.35 -24.62
CA ILE A 360 -15.01 29.64 -23.21
C ILE A 360 -13.81 29.35 -22.31
N TYR A 361 -12.99 28.33 -22.65
CA TYR A 361 -11.81 27.93 -21.89
C TYR A 361 -10.59 27.74 -22.83
N PRO A 362 -9.99 28.83 -23.33
CA PRO A 362 -8.91 28.72 -24.30
C PRO A 362 -7.61 28.10 -23.74
N GLU A 363 -7.45 28.06 -22.42
CA GLU A 363 -6.24 27.55 -21.75
C GLU A 363 -6.29 26.03 -21.48
N VAL A 364 -7.46 25.37 -21.62
CA VAL A 364 -7.61 23.92 -21.42
C VAL A 364 -7.25 23.20 -22.74
N ARG A 365 -6.02 23.34 -23.20
CA ARG A 365 -5.48 22.50 -24.27
C ARG A 365 -4.45 21.53 -23.70
N PRO A 366 -4.51 20.25 -24.10
CA PRO A 366 -3.48 19.29 -23.71
C PRO A 366 -2.11 19.68 -24.23
#